data_966f800b27c5482bd74f47462b4b18ff
#
_entry.id   966f800b27c5482bd74f47462b4b18ff
#
_cell.length_a   1.000
_cell.length_b   1.000
_cell.length_c   1.000
_cell.angle_alpha   90.00
_cell.angle_beta   90.00
_cell.angle_gamma   90.00
#
_symmetry.space_group_name_H-M   'P 1'
#
loop_
_entity.id
_entity.type
_entity.pdbx_description
1 polymer ?
#
loop_
_entity_poly.entity_id
_entity_poly.type
_entity_poly.pdbx_seq_one_letter_code
_entity_poly.pdbx_strand_id
1 'polypeptide(L)'
;MKKDERLRGYHDEQLETLPWEEKKRLLENQLQRAVLIAFEEAPAMREKFKAAGVGPTDIRSLEDLQSLTITPKAQMRQLQQASPPFGGFLGVDLNKLRRIYTSPGAILDPEGHQADYWRLQGVFFNTGFRPGDRVLNTFSYHLTPGGLMCDEALSGIGCTVVPGGIGNTETQVQLMEELKLTGYVGVPSFLQAIIERAEQEGKDFRRDFNLQIAVTAGEMLTAASRNRLEEDYGILVRQFLATADVGGIAYECGEKNGMHFADYRVIEVVDPESGKQLGPGQVGEVVVTLLENPVYPLIRFGTGDLSYYEEEPCPCGRTSPRLMKLVGRVDQVTKVRGMFIHPSQVEEVIAAFPEIQTAQAVVEREQDRDKLTFCVVLAKPSSQQGLASPLQEKIRAVLKLRADVTFVSASDIQEAEKRILDLRKWD
;
A
#
# COMPACT_ATOMS: atom_id res chain seq x y z
N MET A 1 23.66 -16.57 -7.18
CA MET A 1 23.95 -15.11 -7.23
C MET A 1 24.20 -14.62 -5.82
N LYS A 2 25.20 -13.77 -5.59
CA LYS A 2 25.43 -13.17 -4.26
C LYS A 2 24.26 -12.22 -3.92
N LYS A 3 23.90 -12.11 -2.64
CA LYS A 3 22.77 -11.26 -2.20
C LYS A 3 22.89 -9.83 -2.67
N ASP A 4 24.07 -9.23 -2.58
CA ASP A 4 24.34 -7.86 -3.00
C ASP A 4 24.18 -7.64 -4.51
N GLU A 5 24.35 -8.68 -5.32
CA GLU A 5 24.18 -8.61 -6.78
C GLU A 5 22.71 -8.51 -7.17
N ARG A 6 21.79 -9.06 -6.34
CA ARG A 6 20.35 -9.00 -6.60
C ARG A 6 19.78 -7.58 -6.55
N LEU A 7 20.40 -6.72 -5.75
CA LEU A 7 19.93 -5.35 -5.52
C LEU A 7 20.61 -4.33 -6.43
N ARG A 8 21.49 -4.78 -7.34
CA ARG A 8 22.17 -3.92 -8.31
C ARG A 8 21.44 -3.89 -9.64
N GLY A 9 21.62 -2.78 -10.36
CA GLY A 9 21.05 -2.57 -11.69
C GLY A 9 19.60 -2.07 -11.63
N TYR A 10 19.03 -1.92 -12.81
CA TYR A 10 17.75 -1.30 -13.08
C TYR A 10 16.94 -2.19 -14.02
N HIS A 11 15.64 -2.14 -13.94
CA HIS A 11 14.77 -2.74 -14.94
C HIS A 11 14.84 -1.95 -16.25
N ASP A 12 14.78 -0.63 -16.13
CA ASP A 12 15.01 0.33 -17.20
C ASP A 12 15.95 1.43 -16.71
N GLU A 13 17.26 1.27 -16.98
CA GLU A 13 18.27 2.19 -16.51
C GLU A 13 18.05 3.62 -17.02
N GLN A 14 17.67 3.77 -18.30
CA GLN A 14 17.46 5.09 -18.90
C GLN A 14 16.31 5.83 -18.21
N LEU A 15 15.21 5.16 -17.92
CA LEU A 15 14.06 5.76 -17.27
C LEU A 15 14.30 5.97 -15.77
N GLU A 16 14.87 4.98 -15.08
CA GLU A 16 15.00 5.02 -13.62
C GLU A 16 16.04 6.02 -13.11
N THR A 17 17.08 6.30 -13.94
CA THR A 17 18.15 7.25 -13.63
C THR A 17 18.01 8.60 -14.34
N LEU A 18 16.97 8.78 -15.14
CA LEU A 18 16.68 10.04 -15.82
C LEU A 18 16.51 11.15 -14.75
N PRO A 19 17.19 12.32 -14.90
CA PRO A 19 17.01 13.44 -13.96
C PRO A 19 15.51 13.74 -13.72
N TRP A 20 15.13 14.00 -12.47
CA TRP A 20 13.71 14.11 -12.08
C TRP A 20 12.95 15.13 -12.94
N GLU A 21 13.55 16.28 -13.25
CA GLU A 21 12.93 17.29 -14.10
C GLU A 21 12.67 16.81 -15.54
N GLU A 22 13.54 15.95 -16.07
CA GLU A 22 13.34 15.35 -17.39
C GLU A 22 12.29 14.23 -17.33
N LYS A 23 12.30 13.44 -16.26
CA LYS A 23 11.29 12.41 -15.99
C LYS A 23 9.91 13.04 -15.83
N LYS A 24 9.81 14.18 -15.12
CA LYS A 24 8.56 14.96 -14.98
C LYS A 24 8.00 15.35 -16.35
N ARG A 25 8.82 15.89 -17.24
CA ARG A 25 8.40 16.24 -18.62
C ARG A 25 7.91 15.01 -19.40
N LEU A 26 8.56 13.86 -19.23
CA LEU A 26 8.11 12.61 -19.85
C LEU A 26 6.74 12.20 -19.32
N LEU A 27 6.54 12.26 -18.01
CA LEU A 27 5.24 11.97 -17.36
C LEU A 27 4.15 12.94 -17.82
N GLU A 28 4.45 14.23 -17.99
CA GLU A 28 3.52 15.24 -18.50
C GLU A 28 3.09 14.97 -19.94
N ASN A 29 4.03 14.56 -20.80
CA ASN A 29 3.70 14.15 -22.18
C ASN A 29 2.81 12.90 -22.23
N GLN A 30 3.04 11.94 -21.33
CA GLN A 30 2.19 10.75 -21.19
C GLN A 30 0.82 11.12 -20.59
N LEU A 31 0.79 12.03 -19.62
CA LEU A 31 -0.43 12.53 -18.98
C LEU A 31 -1.40 13.14 -20.02
N GLN A 32 -0.91 13.98 -20.92
CA GLN A 32 -1.76 14.58 -21.95
C GLN A 32 -2.47 13.52 -22.83
N ARG A 33 -1.80 12.41 -23.12
CA ARG A 33 -2.42 11.28 -23.86
C ARG A 33 -3.41 10.53 -22.98
N ALA A 34 -3.05 10.27 -21.71
CA ALA A 34 -3.90 9.55 -20.78
C ALA A 34 -5.21 10.31 -20.48
N VAL A 35 -5.15 11.62 -20.27
CA VAL A 35 -6.34 12.43 -20.03
C VAL A 35 -7.23 12.53 -21.26
N LEU A 36 -6.66 12.59 -22.47
CA LEU A 36 -7.43 12.56 -23.70
C LEU A 36 -8.19 11.23 -23.85
N ILE A 37 -7.52 10.10 -23.68
CA ILE A 37 -8.15 8.77 -23.70
C ILE A 37 -9.24 8.66 -22.64
N ALA A 38 -8.94 9.08 -21.40
CA ALA A 38 -9.90 9.03 -20.32
C ALA A 38 -11.16 9.86 -20.60
N PHE A 39 -10.99 11.04 -21.19
CA PHE A 39 -12.09 11.93 -21.55
C PHE A 39 -12.93 11.38 -22.71
N GLU A 40 -12.29 10.82 -23.72
CA GLU A 40 -12.98 10.33 -24.92
C GLU A 40 -13.67 8.99 -24.69
N GLU A 41 -13.01 8.07 -23.99
CA GLU A 41 -13.44 6.67 -23.92
C GLU A 41 -14.19 6.31 -22.63
N ALA A 42 -13.90 6.96 -21.49
CA ALA A 42 -14.53 6.61 -20.20
C ALA A 42 -15.59 7.63 -19.78
N PRO A 43 -16.90 7.29 -19.84
CA PRO A 43 -17.99 8.21 -19.52
C PRO A 43 -17.85 8.87 -18.13
N ALA A 44 -17.46 8.12 -17.11
CA ALA A 44 -17.27 8.66 -15.76
C ALA A 44 -16.15 9.71 -15.70
N MET A 45 -15.07 9.48 -16.47
CA MET A 45 -13.98 10.44 -16.54
C MET A 45 -14.44 11.73 -17.27
N ARG A 46 -15.18 11.58 -18.38
CA ARG A 46 -15.74 12.73 -19.09
C ARG A 46 -16.62 13.61 -18.19
N GLU A 47 -17.48 12.98 -17.40
CA GLU A 47 -18.32 13.72 -16.43
C GLU A 47 -17.49 14.40 -15.33
N LYS A 48 -16.41 13.77 -14.86
CA LYS A 48 -15.47 14.35 -13.92
C LYS A 48 -14.81 15.62 -14.47
N PHE A 49 -14.36 15.62 -15.72
CA PHE A 49 -13.80 16.79 -16.39
C PHE A 49 -14.83 17.91 -16.55
N LYS A 50 -16.05 17.57 -16.99
CA LYS A 50 -17.15 18.53 -17.11
C LYS A 50 -17.52 19.17 -15.77
N ALA A 51 -17.60 18.38 -14.71
CA ALA A 51 -17.90 18.87 -13.37
C ALA A 51 -16.84 19.84 -12.85
N ALA A 52 -15.58 19.67 -13.24
CA ALA A 52 -14.49 20.57 -12.93
C ALA A 52 -14.46 21.82 -13.85
N GLY A 53 -15.24 21.84 -14.93
CA GLY A 53 -15.25 22.94 -15.90
C GLY A 53 -13.99 23.01 -16.76
N VAL A 54 -13.25 21.88 -16.90
CA VAL A 54 -12.00 21.79 -17.68
C VAL A 54 -12.12 20.75 -18.78
N GLY A 55 -11.35 20.94 -19.86
CA GLY A 55 -11.20 19.97 -20.93
C GLY A 55 -9.86 19.21 -20.83
N PRO A 56 -9.66 18.17 -21.65
CA PRO A 56 -8.40 17.41 -21.63
C PRO A 56 -7.20 18.26 -22.06
N THR A 57 -7.37 19.32 -22.85
CA THR A 57 -6.31 20.24 -23.27
C THR A 57 -5.87 21.23 -22.20
N ASP A 58 -6.63 21.34 -21.11
CA ASP A 58 -6.32 22.21 -19.98
C ASP A 58 -5.37 21.52 -18.97
N ILE A 59 -5.24 20.20 -19.04
CA ILE A 59 -4.32 19.40 -18.20
C ILE A 59 -3.03 19.18 -18.98
N ARG A 60 -2.02 20.02 -18.74
CA ARG A 60 -0.73 20.02 -19.46
C ARG A 60 0.44 19.65 -18.57
N SER A 61 0.34 19.90 -17.28
CA SER A 61 1.35 19.65 -16.26
C SER A 61 0.79 18.73 -15.17
N LEU A 62 1.67 18.22 -14.31
CA LEU A 62 1.26 17.43 -13.15
C LEU A 62 0.44 18.27 -12.17
N GLU A 63 0.75 19.56 -12.05
CA GLU A 63 0.05 20.52 -11.20
C GLU A 63 -1.40 20.75 -11.64
N ASP A 64 -1.69 20.73 -12.94
CA ASP A 64 -3.03 20.92 -13.48
C ASP A 64 -4.01 19.83 -13.05
N LEU A 65 -3.51 18.64 -12.67
CA LEU A 65 -4.32 17.55 -12.12
C LEU A 65 -5.16 17.99 -10.91
N GLN A 66 -4.68 18.97 -10.13
CA GLN A 66 -5.38 19.49 -8.96
C GLN A 66 -6.70 20.18 -9.29
N SER A 67 -6.95 20.53 -10.54
CA SER A 67 -8.24 21.03 -11.01
C SER A 67 -9.34 19.96 -11.01
N LEU A 68 -8.95 18.67 -11.05
CA LEU A 68 -9.86 17.55 -11.04
C LEU A 68 -10.07 17.01 -9.61
N THR A 69 -11.29 16.66 -9.27
CA THR A 69 -11.61 16.03 -7.99
C THR A 69 -10.95 14.65 -7.89
N ILE A 70 -10.73 14.14 -6.69
CA ILE A 70 -10.31 12.76 -6.46
C ILE A 70 -11.50 11.81 -6.61
N THR A 71 -11.27 10.63 -7.16
CA THR A 71 -12.23 9.52 -7.12
C THR A 71 -11.81 8.57 -6.00
N PRO A 72 -12.47 8.61 -4.81
CA PRO A 72 -12.05 7.80 -3.69
C PRO A 72 -12.37 6.32 -3.92
N LYS A 73 -11.42 5.43 -3.61
CA LYS A 73 -11.63 3.97 -3.65
C LYS A 73 -12.86 3.53 -2.84
N ALA A 74 -13.09 4.14 -1.69
CA ALA A 74 -14.24 3.84 -0.83
C ALA A 74 -15.60 4.02 -1.52
N GLN A 75 -15.67 4.88 -2.54
CA GLN A 75 -16.89 5.13 -3.31
C GLN A 75 -17.03 4.23 -4.55
N MET A 76 -15.99 3.51 -4.95
CA MET A 76 -15.99 2.75 -6.22
C MET A 76 -17.12 1.74 -6.30
N ARG A 77 -17.38 0.99 -5.22
CA ARG A 77 -18.49 0.03 -5.22
C ARG A 77 -19.85 0.68 -5.49
N GLN A 78 -20.11 1.81 -4.86
CA GLN A 78 -21.35 2.57 -5.05
C GLN A 78 -21.46 3.11 -6.47
N LEU A 79 -20.35 3.64 -7.02
CA LEU A 79 -20.31 4.15 -8.40
C LEU A 79 -20.55 3.03 -9.41
N GLN A 80 -19.96 1.86 -9.21
CA GLN A 80 -20.19 0.68 -10.05
C GLN A 80 -21.62 0.18 -9.97
N GLN A 81 -22.26 0.24 -8.81
CA GLN A 81 -23.68 -0.12 -8.65
C GLN A 81 -24.63 0.89 -9.29
N ALA A 82 -24.28 2.17 -9.27
CA ALA A 82 -25.08 3.23 -9.89
C ALA A 82 -25.06 3.14 -11.43
N SER A 83 -23.96 2.67 -12.01
CA SER A 83 -23.80 2.46 -13.47
C SER A 83 -23.05 1.14 -13.75
N PRO A 84 -23.75 -0.03 -13.67
CA PRO A 84 -23.09 -1.32 -13.84
C PRO A 84 -22.51 -1.55 -15.25
N PRO A 85 -21.44 -2.38 -15.34
CA PRO A 85 -20.76 -3.05 -14.22
C PRO A 85 -19.62 -2.23 -13.58
N PHE A 86 -19.04 -1.25 -14.26
CA PHE A 86 -17.82 -0.55 -13.86
C PHE A 86 -18.02 0.96 -13.60
N GLY A 87 -19.23 1.42 -13.35
CA GLY A 87 -19.48 2.82 -13.00
C GLY A 87 -19.19 3.82 -14.13
N GLY A 88 -19.08 3.35 -15.39
CA GLY A 88 -18.67 4.20 -16.51
C GLY A 88 -17.15 4.49 -16.58
N PHE A 89 -16.33 3.77 -15.79
CA PHE A 89 -14.87 3.97 -15.77
C PHE A 89 -14.12 3.16 -16.84
N LEU A 90 -14.77 2.20 -17.55
CA LEU A 90 -14.14 1.49 -18.64
C LEU A 90 -13.95 2.40 -19.86
N GLY A 91 -12.75 2.34 -20.46
CA GLY A 91 -12.40 2.94 -21.75
C GLY A 91 -12.53 1.97 -22.92
N VAL A 92 -13.01 0.75 -22.71
CA VAL A 92 -13.20 -0.26 -23.76
C VAL A 92 -14.50 -1.03 -23.53
N ASP A 93 -14.95 -1.73 -24.55
CA ASP A 93 -16.08 -2.65 -24.42
C ASP A 93 -15.75 -3.83 -23.49
N LEU A 94 -16.75 -4.30 -22.75
CA LEU A 94 -16.62 -5.39 -21.79
C LEU A 94 -16.02 -6.68 -22.41
N ASN A 95 -16.33 -6.98 -23.65
CA ASN A 95 -15.84 -8.16 -24.38
C ASN A 95 -14.37 -8.06 -24.79
N LYS A 96 -13.74 -6.90 -24.60
CA LYS A 96 -12.30 -6.69 -24.82
C LYS A 96 -11.47 -6.88 -23.55
N LEU A 97 -12.10 -7.21 -22.43
CA LEU A 97 -11.40 -7.53 -21.20
C LEU A 97 -10.82 -8.94 -21.27
N ARG A 98 -9.64 -9.10 -20.67
CA ARG A 98 -9.00 -10.40 -20.48
C ARG A 98 -9.60 -11.15 -19.30
N ARG A 99 -9.78 -10.44 -18.17
CA ARG A 99 -10.33 -10.94 -16.91
C ARG A 99 -11.10 -9.85 -16.17
N ILE A 100 -11.96 -10.28 -15.28
CA ILE A 100 -12.65 -9.42 -14.33
C ILE A 100 -12.44 -10.03 -12.96
N TYR A 101 -12.01 -9.21 -12.01
CA TYR A 101 -11.79 -9.60 -10.63
C TYR A 101 -12.77 -8.90 -9.71
N THR A 102 -12.78 -9.34 -8.46
CA THR A 102 -13.45 -8.64 -7.37
C THR A 102 -12.47 -8.51 -6.20
N SER A 103 -12.19 -7.29 -5.80
CA SER A 103 -11.33 -6.99 -4.66
C SER A 103 -12.14 -6.78 -3.37
N PRO A 104 -11.50 -6.66 -2.20
CA PRO A 104 -12.18 -6.36 -0.95
C PRO A 104 -13.10 -5.15 -1.05
N GLY A 105 -14.31 -5.26 -0.50
CA GLY A 105 -15.39 -4.29 -0.69
C GLY A 105 -16.26 -4.56 -1.92
N ALA A 106 -16.09 -5.74 -2.57
CA ALA A 106 -16.81 -6.17 -3.76
C ALA A 106 -16.69 -5.19 -4.95
N ILE A 107 -15.54 -4.54 -5.07
CA ILE A 107 -15.19 -3.68 -6.21
C ILE A 107 -14.80 -4.59 -7.37
N LEU A 108 -15.27 -4.28 -8.57
CA LEU A 108 -14.89 -4.98 -9.80
C LEU A 108 -13.65 -4.32 -10.41
N ASP A 109 -12.63 -5.14 -10.68
CA ASP A 109 -11.37 -4.70 -11.25
C ASP A 109 -11.19 -5.35 -12.63
N PRO A 110 -11.11 -4.57 -13.73
CA PRO A 110 -10.93 -5.09 -15.05
C PRO A 110 -9.45 -5.31 -15.37
N GLU A 111 -9.16 -6.29 -16.21
CA GLU A 111 -7.83 -6.52 -16.76
C GLU A 111 -7.88 -6.53 -18.28
N GLY A 112 -6.96 -5.80 -18.91
CA GLY A 112 -6.74 -5.80 -20.35
C GLY A 112 -5.76 -6.87 -20.81
N HIS A 113 -5.53 -6.95 -22.13
CA HIS A 113 -4.62 -7.92 -22.76
C HIS A 113 -3.17 -7.44 -22.85
N GLN A 114 -2.87 -6.19 -22.50
CA GLN A 114 -1.50 -5.69 -22.56
C GLN A 114 -0.58 -6.43 -21.59
N ALA A 115 0.64 -6.67 -22.04
CA ALA A 115 1.69 -7.23 -21.21
C ALA A 115 1.97 -6.29 -20.03
N ASP A 116 2.27 -6.89 -18.86
CA ASP A 116 2.52 -6.14 -17.61
C ASP A 116 1.42 -5.10 -17.32
N TYR A 117 0.16 -5.51 -17.49
CA TYR A 117 -1.01 -4.64 -17.29
C TYR A 117 -0.96 -3.88 -15.96
N TRP A 118 -0.48 -4.55 -14.92
CA TRP A 118 -0.37 -4.02 -13.57
C TRP A 118 0.92 -3.24 -13.29
N ARG A 119 1.85 -3.21 -14.27
CA ARG A 119 3.16 -2.54 -14.16
C ARG A 119 3.96 -3.00 -12.94
N LEU A 120 4.07 -4.31 -12.73
CA LEU A 120 4.80 -4.91 -11.63
C LEU A 120 6.16 -5.51 -12.04
N GLN A 121 6.48 -5.66 -13.31
CA GLN A 121 7.78 -6.21 -13.73
C GLN A 121 8.94 -5.36 -13.21
N GLY A 122 8.90 -4.03 -13.43
CA GLY A 122 9.90 -3.12 -12.88
C GLY A 122 9.95 -3.13 -11.34
N VAL A 123 8.78 -3.16 -10.69
CA VAL A 123 8.67 -3.28 -9.23
C VAL A 123 9.41 -4.52 -8.73
N PHE A 124 9.17 -5.69 -9.30
CA PHE A 124 9.79 -6.94 -8.84
C PHE A 124 11.25 -7.06 -9.21
N PHE A 125 11.67 -6.59 -10.38
CA PHE A 125 13.08 -6.55 -10.73
C PHE A 125 13.86 -5.66 -9.74
N ASN A 126 13.32 -4.48 -9.45
CA ASN A 126 13.97 -3.46 -8.61
C ASN A 126 13.96 -3.82 -7.11
N THR A 127 13.02 -4.66 -6.67
CA THR A 127 13.04 -5.26 -5.33
C THR A 127 14.03 -6.43 -5.21
N GLY A 128 14.54 -6.97 -6.33
CA GLY A 128 15.63 -7.94 -6.35
C GLY A 128 15.33 -9.31 -6.94
N PHE A 129 14.15 -9.55 -7.51
CA PHE A 129 13.92 -10.75 -8.32
C PHE A 129 14.74 -10.70 -9.61
N ARG A 130 15.19 -11.85 -10.08
CA ARG A 130 16.05 -11.97 -11.27
C ARG A 130 15.60 -13.14 -12.14
N PRO A 131 15.90 -13.10 -13.46
CA PRO A 131 15.68 -14.25 -14.35
C PRO A 131 16.28 -15.54 -13.76
N GLY A 132 15.50 -16.60 -13.80
CA GLY A 132 15.89 -17.92 -13.27
C GLY A 132 15.56 -18.10 -11.77
N ASP A 133 15.01 -17.11 -11.09
CA ASP A 133 14.44 -17.33 -9.75
C ASP A 133 13.24 -18.28 -9.82
N ARG A 134 13.11 -19.13 -8.81
CA ARG A 134 11.94 -19.97 -8.58
C ARG A 134 11.19 -19.40 -7.39
N VAL A 135 9.99 -18.86 -7.64
CA VAL A 135 9.28 -18.01 -6.69
C VAL A 135 7.99 -18.68 -6.24
N LEU A 136 7.80 -18.84 -4.93
CA LEU A 136 6.50 -19.17 -4.36
C LEU A 136 5.63 -17.90 -4.28
N ASN A 137 4.53 -17.90 -5.03
CA ASN A 137 3.53 -16.84 -4.95
C ASN A 137 2.36 -17.30 -4.08
N THR A 138 2.18 -16.64 -2.95
CA THR A 138 1.16 -16.97 -1.96
C THR A 138 -0.04 -16.02 -1.93
N PHE A 139 -0.09 -15.04 -2.85
CA PHE A 139 -1.30 -14.27 -3.04
C PHE A 139 -2.43 -15.12 -3.64
N SER A 140 -3.67 -14.75 -3.33
CA SER A 140 -4.85 -15.49 -3.81
C SER A 140 -4.98 -15.42 -5.33
N TYR A 141 -5.26 -16.57 -5.95
CA TYR A 141 -5.62 -16.71 -7.36
C TYR A 141 -7.14 -16.76 -7.59
N HIS A 142 -7.93 -16.69 -6.50
CA HIS A 142 -9.38 -16.81 -6.54
C HIS A 142 -10.06 -15.45 -6.46
N LEU A 143 -10.75 -15.06 -7.51
CA LEU A 143 -11.54 -13.84 -7.68
C LEU A 143 -10.74 -12.53 -7.56
N THR A 144 -9.70 -12.44 -6.75
CA THR A 144 -8.86 -11.24 -6.61
C THR A 144 -7.68 -11.27 -7.58
N PRO A 145 -7.17 -10.12 -8.03
CA PRO A 145 -6.08 -10.09 -9.01
C PRO A 145 -4.70 -10.45 -8.43
N GLY A 146 -4.51 -10.36 -7.09
CA GLY A 146 -3.19 -10.39 -6.44
C GLY A 146 -2.27 -11.52 -6.88
N GLY A 147 -2.76 -12.76 -6.94
CA GLY A 147 -1.98 -13.90 -7.40
C GLY A 147 -1.56 -13.77 -8.87
N LEU A 148 -2.51 -13.47 -9.75
CA LEU A 148 -2.24 -13.40 -11.19
C LEU A 148 -1.40 -12.18 -11.58
N MET A 149 -1.60 -11.02 -10.96
CA MET A 149 -0.76 -9.84 -11.25
C MET A 149 0.70 -10.05 -10.84
N CYS A 150 0.95 -10.73 -9.72
CA CYS A 150 2.31 -11.09 -9.32
C CYS A 150 2.92 -12.18 -10.22
N ASP A 151 2.12 -13.19 -10.57
CA ASP A 151 2.53 -14.30 -11.45
C ASP A 151 2.99 -13.80 -12.82
N GLU A 152 2.16 -12.99 -13.50
CA GLU A 152 2.49 -12.43 -14.81
C GLU A 152 3.74 -11.57 -14.78
N ALA A 153 3.90 -10.74 -13.78
CA ALA A 153 5.07 -9.87 -13.66
C ALA A 153 6.35 -10.66 -13.41
N LEU A 154 6.31 -11.64 -12.49
CA LEU A 154 7.45 -12.52 -12.20
C LEU A 154 7.82 -13.35 -13.42
N SER A 155 6.85 -13.94 -14.11
CA SER A 155 7.08 -14.69 -15.36
C SER A 155 7.65 -13.79 -16.45
N GLY A 156 7.17 -12.54 -16.55
CA GLY A 156 7.64 -11.53 -17.52
C GLY A 156 9.10 -11.14 -17.34
N ILE A 157 9.63 -11.18 -16.12
CA ILE A 157 11.06 -10.94 -15.86
C ILE A 157 11.91 -12.22 -15.90
N GLY A 158 11.32 -13.36 -16.25
CA GLY A 158 12.02 -14.64 -16.44
C GLY A 158 12.14 -15.50 -15.17
N CYS A 159 11.29 -15.31 -14.18
CA CYS A 159 11.17 -16.22 -13.04
C CYS A 159 10.28 -17.42 -13.36
N THR A 160 10.49 -18.53 -12.69
CA THR A 160 9.56 -19.66 -12.63
C THR A 160 8.67 -19.49 -11.41
N VAL A 161 7.34 -19.43 -11.61
CA VAL A 161 6.39 -19.20 -10.50
C VAL A 161 5.76 -20.52 -10.07
N VAL A 162 5.72 -20.73 -8.76
CA VAL A 162 4.91 -21.76 -8.11
C VAL A 162 3.65 -21.06 -7.57
N PRO A 163 2.46 -21.30 -8.17
CA PRO A 163 1.22 -20.63 -7.79
C PRO A 163 0.62 -21.26 -6.52
N GLY A 164 1.28 -21.04 -5.38
CA GLY A 164 0.91 -21.65 -4.10
C GLY A 164 -0.42 -21.16 -3.55
N GLY A 165 -0.76 -19.88 -3.79
CA GLY A 165 -1.98 -19.28 -3.27
C GLY A 165 -2.03 -19.25 -1.74
N ILE A 166 -3.23 -19.07 -1.20
CA ILE A 166 -3.48 -19.03 0.24
C ILE A 166 -3.71 -20.45 0.81
N GLY A 167 -3.30 -20.69 2.07
CA GLY A 167 -3.45 -22.00 2.73
C GLY A 167 -2.41 -23.03 2.25
N ASN A 168 -2.68 -24.31 2.54
CA ASN A 168 -1.81 -25.44 2.14
C ASN A 168 -0.33 -25.33 2.56
N THR A 169 -0.08 -24.78 3.73
CA THR A 169 1.28 -24.49 4.24
C THR A 169 2.20 -25.71 4.20
N GLU A 170 1.70 -26.92 4.51
CA GLU A 170 2.45 -28.15 4.46
C GLU A 170 2.98 -28.46 3.04
N THR A 171 2.10 -28.41 2.04
CA THR A 171 2.48 -28.59 0.64
C THR A 171 3.47 -27.53 0.18
N GLN A 172 3.29 -26.29 0.63
CA GLN A 172 4.19 -25.17 0.28
C GLN A 172 5.58 -25.38 0.88
N VAL A 173 5.70 -25.85 2.13
CA VAL A 173 6.98 -26.23 2.76
C VAL A 173 7.66 -27.33 1.94
N GLN A 174 6.93 -28.39 1.56
CA GLN A 174 7.45 -29.47 0.75
C GLN A 174 7.98 -28.96 -0.62
N LEU A 175 7.17 -28.15 -1.33
CA LEU A 175 7.58 -27.59 -2.63
C LEU A 175 8.79 -26.65 -2.52
N MET A 176 8.87 -25.85 -1.46
CA MET A 176 10.02 -24.96 -1.22
C MET A 176 11.32 -25.77 -1.06
N GLU A 177 11.26 -26.89 -0.37
CA GLU A 177 12.40 -27.78 -0.15
C GLU A 177 12.77 -28.54 -1.42
N GLU A 178 11.82 -29.24 -2.04
CA GLU A 178 12.03 -30.08 -3.23
C GLU A 178 12.52 -29.29 -4.44
N LEU A 179 11.88 -28.14 -4.70
CA LEU A 179 12.19 -27.29 -5.85
C LEU A 179 13.34 -26.31 -5.57
N LYS A 180 13.87 -26.28 -4.33
CA LYS A 180 14.91 -25.33 -3.89
C LYS A 180 14.52 -23.90 -4.29
N LEU A 181 13.31 -23.46 -3.90
CA LEU A 181 12.78 -22.16 -4.26
C LEU A 181 13.71 -21.05 -3.75
N THR A 182 13.92 -20.02 -4.58
CA THR A 182 14.84 -18.92 -4.29
C THR A 182 14.12 -17.65 -3.87
N GLY A 183 12.83 -17.53 -4.20
CA GLY A 183 12.02 -16.36 -3.97
C GLY A 183 10.67 -16.65 -3.35
N TYR A 184 10.15 -15.66 -2.66
CA TYR A 184 8.80 -15.62 -2.09
C TYR A 184 8.12 -14.29 -2.42
N VAL A 185 6.85 -14.33 -2.80
CA VAL A 185 5.98 -13.15 -2.85
C VAL A 185 4.67 -13.43 -2.12
N GLY A 186 4.27 -12.51 -1.23
CA GLY A 186 3.09 -12.67 -0.39
C GLY A 186 3.08 -11.73 0.80
N VAL A 187 2.26 -12.05 1.82
CA VAL A 187 2.24 -11.29 3.06
C VAL A 187 3.33 -11.75 4.04
N PRO A 188 3.92 -10.86 4.84
CA PRO A 188 5.03 -11.21 5.73
C PRO A 188 4.62 -12.22 6.81
N SER A 189 3.41 -12.12 7.36
CA SER A 189 2.92 -13.05 8.38
C SER A 189 2.80 -14.48 7.87
N PHE A 190 2.43 -14.67 6.60
CA PHE A 190 2.30 -16.01 6.03
C PHE A 190 3.65 -16.66 5.74
N LEU A 191 4.68 -15.89 5.36
CA LEU A 191 6.04 -16.40 5.26
C LEU A 191 6.54 -16.90 6.62
N GLN A 192 6.26 -16.17 7.70
CA GLN A 192 6.60 -16.61 9.05
C GLN A 192 5.90 -17.93 9.42
N ALA A 193 4.60 -18.05 9.07
CA ALA A 193 3.86 -19.30 9.30
C ALA A 193 4.42 -20.49 8.51
N ILE A 194 4.92 -20.28 7.29
CA ILE A 194 5.63 -21.31 6.50
C ILE A 194 6.92 -21.74 7.20
N ILE A 195 7.71 -20.76 7.67
CA ILE A 195 8.96 -21.03 8.39
C ILE A 195 8.69 -21.82 9.67
N GLU A 196 7.74 -21.37 10.49
CA GLU A 196 7.35 -22.04 11.73
C GLU A 196 6.84 -23.47 11.48
N ARG A 197 6.10 -23.68 10.41
CA ARG A 197 5.66 -25.02 10.02
C ARG A 197 6.85 -25.94 9.65
N ALA A 198 7.82 -25.45 8.90
CA ALA A 198 9.00 -26.20 8.55
C ALA A 198 9.82 -26.58 9.80
N GLU A 199 9.97 -25.66 10.75
CA GLU A 199 10.67 -25.91 12.03
C GLU A 199 9.91 -26.92 12.91
N GLN A 200 8.57 -26.87 12.93
CA GLN A 200 7.73 -27.89 13.62
C GLN A 200 7.90 -29.29 13.01
N GLU A 201 8.22 -29.38 11.73
CA GLU A 201 8.55 -30.64 11.04
C GLU A 201 10.00 -31.11 11.30
N GLY A 202 10.75 -30.37 12.14
CA GLY A 202 12.14 -30.67 12.49
C GLY A 202 13.17 -30.25 11.44
N LYS A 203 12.80 -29.40 10.49
CA LYS A 203 13.69 -28.86 9.46
C LYS A 203 14.38 -27.59 9.95
N ASP A 204 15.61 -27.38 9.56
CA ASP A 204 16.35 -26.14 9.76
C ASP A 204 16.13 -25.25 8.53
N PHE A 205 15.30 -24.21 8.66
CA PHE A 205 14.90 -23.40 7.50
C PHE A 205 16.10 -22.73 6.81
N ARG A 206 17.11 -22.30 7.56
CA ARG A 206 18.31 -21.65 7.02
C ARG A 206 19.23 -22.63 6.27
N ARG A 207 19.29 -23.88 6.72
CA ARG A 207 20.16 -24.90 6.15
C ARG A 207 19.49 -25.69 5.02
N ASP A 208 18.24 -26.06 5.21
CA ASP A 208 17.57 -27.05 4.36
C ASP A 208 16.86 -26.40 3.17
N PHE A 209 16.56 -25.08 3.26
CA PHE A 209 15.88 -24.29 2.23
C PHE A 209 16.85 -23.35 1.52
N ASN A 210 16.46 -22.88 0.31
CA ASN A 210 17.29 -21.98 -0.50
C ASN A 210 16.63 -20.61 -0.72
N LEU A 211 15.77 -20.18 0.20
CA LEU A 211 15.08 -18.89 0.07
C LEU A 211 16.06 -17.73 0.24
N GLN A 212 16.23 -16.92 -0.79
CA GLN A 212 17.19 -15.82 -0.84
C GLN A 212 16.52 -14.45 -0.74
N ILE A 213 15.31 -14.34 -1.26
CA ILE A 213 14.56 -13.08 -1.31
C ILE A 213 13.08 -13.31 -1.00
N ALA A 214 12.50 -12.39 -0.24
CA ALA A 214 11.07 -12.26 -0.01
C ALA A 214 10.62 -10.85 -0.33
N VAL A 215 9.63 -10.69 -1.20
CA VAL A 215 9.02 -9.41 -1.50
C VAL A 215 7.59 -9.41 -0.99
N THR A 216 7.27 -8.48 -0.10
CA THR A 216 6.04 -8.53 0.68
C THR A 216 5.16 -7.30 0.44
N ALA A 217 3.84 -7.52 0.48
CA ALA A 217 2.81 -6.48 0.44
C ALA A 217 1.54 -6.95 1.15
N GLY A 218 0.53 -6.08 1.23
CA GLY A 218 -0.79 -6.40 1.79
C GLY A 218 -0.86 -6.33 3.32
N GLU A 219 0.28 -6.37 4.00
CA GLU A 219 0.41 -6.17 5.44
C GLU A 219 1.62 -5.29 5.75
N MET A 220 1.61 -4.68 6.93
CA MET A 220 2.76 -3.90 7.40
C MET A 220 3.94 -4.82 7.69
N LEU A 221 5.07 -4.57 7.06
CA LEU A 221 6.33 -5.21 7.40
C LEU A 221 6.96 -4.49 8.60
N THR A 222 6.81 -5.06 9.79
CA THR A 222 7.39 -4.48 11.01
C THR A 222 8.92 -4.64 11.02
N ALA A 223 9.62 -3.75 11.74
CA ALA A 223 11.07 -3.86 11.90
C ALA A 223 11.48 -5.21 12.53
N ALA A 224 10.73 -5.68 13.52
CA ALA A 224 10.97 -6.97 14.16
C ALA A 224 10.84 -8.15 13.17
N SER A 225 9.78 -8.14 12.35
CA SER A 225 9.56 -9.16 11.31
C SER A 225 10.68 -9.14 10.26
N ARG A 226 11.07 -7.94 9.79
CA ARG A 226 12.16 -7.78 8.85
C ARG A 226 13.48 -8.29 9.43
N ASN A 227 13.84 -7.86 10.64
CA ASN A 227 15.10 -8.27 11.28
C ASN A 227 15.15 -9.79 11.48
N ARG A 228 14.07 -10.41 11.95
CA ARG A 228 14.01 -11.87 12.07
C ARG A 228 14.29 -12.56 10.73
N LEU A 229 13.65 -12.14 9.65
CA LEU A 229 13.84 -12.75 8.33
C LEU A 229 15.25 -12.50 7.76
N GLU A 230 15.81 -11.30 7.93
CA GLU A 230 17.11 -10.93 7.38
C GLU A 230 18.27 -11.50 8.22
N GLU A 231 18.19 -11.46 9.56
CA GLU A 231 19.28 -11.83 10.47
C GLU A 231 19.27 -13.32 10.80
N ASP A 232 18.11 -13.89 11.22
CA ASP A 232 18.03 -15.28 11.63
C ASP A 232 18.05 -16.23 10.43
N TYR A 233 17.30 -15.90 9.36
CA TYR A 233 17.18 -16.78 8.19
C TYR A 233 18.03 -16.34 7.01
N GLY A 234 18.59 -15.13 7.05
CA GLY A 234 19.43 -14.61 6.00
C GLY A 234 18.69 -14.33 4.69
N ILE A 235 17.39 -14.06 4.72
CA ILE A 235 16.55 -13.75 3.56
C ILE A 235 16.61 -12.24 3.31
N LEU A 236 16.82 -11.78 2.07
CA LEU A 236 16.61 -10.38 1.71
C LEU A 236 15.11 -10.07 1.72
N VAL A 237 14.69 -9.10 2.50
CA VAL A 237 13.26 -8.73 2.55
C VAL A 237 13.06 -7.33 1.98
N ARG A 238 12.14 -7.22 1.04
CA ARG A 238 11.70 -5.95 0.43
C ARG A 238 10.19 -5.87 0.42
N GLN A 239 9.68 -4.68 0.31
CA GLN A 239 8.24 -4.43 0.24
C GLN A 239 7.87 -3.63 -1.00
N PHE A 240 6.63 -3.76 -1.41
CA PHE A 240 6.02 -2.95 -2.45
C PHE A 240 4.60 -2.55 -2.07
N LEU A 241 4.12 -1.48 -2.67
CA LEU A 241 2.76 -1.02 -2.57
C LEU A 241 2.07 -1.22 -3.92
N ALA A 242 0.94 -1.88 -3.89
CA ALA A 242 0.08 -2.07 -5.06
C ALA A 242 -1.38 -2.20 -4.63
N THR A 243 -2.31 -1.87 -5.52
CA THR A 243 -3.74 -2.14 -5.33
C THR A 243 -4.34 -2.85 -6.55
N ALA A 244 -5.48 -3.49 -6.36
CA ALA A 244 -6.21 -4.15 -7.43
C ALA A 244 -6.66 -3.18 -8.53
N ASP A 245 -6.90 -1.92 -8.19
CA ASP A 245 -7.42 -0.90 -9.10
C ASP A 245 -6.33 -0.33 -10.02
N VAL A 246 -5.14 -0.04 -9.45
CA VAL A 246 -4.09 0.71 -10.15
C VAL A 246 -2.79 -0.06 -10.34
N GLY A 247 -2.67 -1.26 -9.80
CA GLY A 247 -1.45 -2.07 -9.88
C GLY A 247 -0.32 -1.54 -8.99
N GLY A 248 0.93 -1.66 -9.47
CA GLY A 248 2.12 -1.23 -8.73
C GLY A 248 2.14 0.28 -8.50
N ILE A 249 2.40 0.73 -7.28
CA ILE A 249 2.46 2.13 -6.90
C ILE A 249 3.89 2.51 -6.51
N ALA A 250 4.50 1.73 -5.62
CA ALA A 250 5.84 2.02 -5.13
C ALA A 250 6.57 0.74 -4.71
N TYR A 251 7.91 0.79 -4.67
CA TYR A 251 8.77 -0.35 -4.33
C TYR A 251 10.01 0.05 -3.55
N GLU A 252 10.45 -0.81 -2.67
CA GLU A 252 11.65 -0.63 -1.88
C GLU A 252 12.89 -1.10 -2.65
N CYS A 253 13.91 -0.27 -2.77
CA CYS A 253 15.20 -0.60 -3.38
C CYS A 253 16.18 -1.22 -2.35
N GLY A 254 17.45 -1.36 -2.74
CA GLY A 254 18.52 -1.88 -1.88
C GLY A 254 18.75 -1.09 -0.59
N GLU A 255 18.52 0.21 -0.63
CA GLU A 255 18.80 1.14 0.48
C GLU A 255 17.77 1.06 1.63
N LYS A 256 16.60 0.48 1.40
CA LYS A 256 15.53 0.34 2.41
C LYS A 256 15.07 1.68 3.01
N ASN A 257 15.27 2.77 2.29
CA ASN A 257 14.91 4.12 2.71
C ASN A 257 13.69 4.63 1.93
N GLY A 258 12.53 4.11 2.25
CA GLY A 258 11.29 4.37 1.54
C GLY A 258 11.12 3.52 0.27
N MET A 259 10.00 3.75 -0.42
CA MET A 259 9.60 3.07 -1.64
C MET A 259 9.59 4.05 -2.80
N HIS A 260 10.41 3.83 -3.82
CA HIS A 260 10.40 4.63 -5.04
C HIS A 260 9.05 4.57 -5.75
N PHE A 261 8.60 5.70 -6.26
CA PHE A 261 7.41 5.74 -7.12
C PHE A 261 7.62 4.83 -8.33
N ALA A 262 6.62 4.02 -8.63
CA ALA A 262 6.62 3.18 -9.82
C ALA A 262 6.51 4.04 -11.10
N ASP A 263 7.14 3.58 -12.17
CA ASP A 263 7.10 4.25 -13.47
C ASP A 263 5.72 4.16 -14.14
N TYR A 264 5.47 5.04 -15.11
CA TYR A 264 4.22 5.13 -15.89
C TYR A 264 2.98 5.48 -15.04
N ARG A 265 3.19 6.18 -13.93
CA ARG A 265 2.14 6.71 -13.04
C ARG A 265 2.49 8.10 -12.56
N VAL A 266 1.47 8.91 -12.34
CA VAL A 266 1.61 10.08 -11.48
C VAL A 266 1.11 9.70 -10.09
N ILE A 267 1.95 9.91 -9.10
CA ILE A 267 1.65 9.65 -7.69
C ILE A 267 1.69 10.98 -6.97
N GLU A 268 0.55 11.34 -6.38
CA GLU A 268 0.37 12.53 -5.56
C GLU A 268 0.19 12.10 -4.11
N VAL A 269 0.66 12.92 -3.17
CA VAL A 269 0.25 12.86 -1.77
C VAL A 269 -0.54 14.12 -1.49
N VAL A 270 -1.80 13.98 -1.15
CA VAL A 270 -2.75 15.09 -1.10
C VAL A 270 -3.44 15.18 0.26
N ASP A 271 -3.85 16.37 0.62
CA ASP A 271 -4.74 16.59 1.76
C ASP A 271 -6.10 15.92 1.48
N PRO A 272 -6.57 14.99 2.33
CA PRO A 272 -7.76 14.20 2.05
C PRO A 272 -9.07 15.04 2.01
N GLU A 273 -9.09 16.22 2.62
CA GLU A 273 -10.30 17.08 2.65
C GLU A 273 -10.34 17.99 1.43
N SER A 274 -9.25 18.67 1.13
CA SER A 274 -9.19 19.64 0.03
C SER A 274 -8.76 19.07 -1.31
N GLY A 275 -8.16 17.88 -1.33
CA GLY A 275 -7.57 17.26 -2.52
C GLY A 275 -6.32 17.97 -3.05
N LYS A 276 -5.77 18.93 -2.31
CA LYS A 276 -4.57 19.66 -2.73
C LYS A 276 -3.31 18.88 -2.50
N GLN A 277 -2.38 18.96 -3.46
CA GLN A 277 -1.05 18.39 -3.33
C GLN A 277 -0.34 18.92 -2.08
N LEU A 278 0.26 18.01 -1.32
CA LEU A 278 1.09 18.32 -0.17
C LEU A 278 2.57 18.31 -0.56
N GLY A 279 3.38 19.03 0.20
CA GLY A 279 4.83 19.02 0.04
C GLY A 279 5.49 17.79 0.69
N PRO A 280 6.80 17.58 0.45
CA PRO A 280 7.57 16.53 1.11
C PRO A 280 7.42 16.54 2.63
N GLY A 281 7.43 15.37 3.27
CA GLY A 281 7.28 15.20 4.72
C GLY A 281 5.87 15.36 5.27
N GLN A 282 4.91 15.82 4.47
CA GLN A 282 3.53 16.01 4.90
C GLN A 282 2.69 14.77 4.62
N VAL A 283 1.97 14.29 5.65
CA VAL A 283 1.11 13.11 5.54
C VAL A 283 -0.18 13.45 4.82
N GLY A 284 -0.51 12.67 3.79
CA GLY A 284 -1.74 12.80 3.02
C GLY A 284 -2.14 11.48 2.35
N GLU A 285 -3.25 11.51 1.62
CA GLU A 285 -3.74 10.38 0.85
C GLU A 285 -2.86 10.17 -0.39
N VAL A 286 -2.51 8.91 -0.65
CA VAL A 286 -1.84 8.51 -1.89
C VAL A 286 -2.87 8.45 -3.01
N VAL A 287 -2.69 9.31 -4.00
CA VAL A 287 -3.55 9.42 -5.19
C VAL A 287 -2.76 9.03 -6.42
N VAL A 288 -3.36 8.24 -7.28
CA VAL A 288 -2.70 7.69 -8.47
C VAL A 288 -3.44 8.08 -9.74
N THR A 289 -2.67 8.52 -10.75
CA THR A 289 -3.14 8.69 -12.13
C THR A 289 -2.41 7.70 -13.03
N LEU A 290 -3.16 6.88 -13.77
CA LEU A 290 -2.64 5.89 -14.71
C LEU A 290 -2.33 6.55 -16.05
N LEU A 291 -1.10 6.40 -16.56
CA LEU A 291 -0.67 7.04 -17.80
C LEU A 291 -0.81 6.15 -19.04
N GLU A 292 -0.79 4.84 -18.86
CA GLU A 292 -0.78 3.87 -19.97
C GLU A 292 -1.82 2.75 -19.78
N ASN A 293 -3.00 3.10 -19.28
CA ASN A 293 -4.09 2.15 -19.12
C ASN A 293 -5.38 2.61 -19.83
N PRO A 294 -5.53 2.34 -21.12
CA PRO A 294 -6.75 2.70 -21.85
C PRO A 294 -7.97 1.87 -21.47
N VAL A 295 -7.79 0.74 -20.79
CA VAL A 295 -8.87 -0.15 -20.36
C VAL A 295 -9.60 0.43 -19.15
N TYR A 296 -8.87 0.94 -18.19
CA TYR A 296 -9.39 1.53 -16.95
C TYR A 296 -8.62 2.83 -16.67
N PRO A 297 -8.89 3.89 -17.44
CA PRO A 297 -8.09 5.11 -17.44
C PRO A 297 -8.41 5.99 -16.23
N LEU A 298 -7.97 5.56 -15.05
CA LEU A 298 -8.21 6.26 -13.78
C LEU A 298 -7.31 7.48 -13.67
N ILE A 299 -7.92 8.66 -13.56
CA ILE A 299 -7.28 9.94 -13.30
C ILE A 299 -7.61 10.40 -11.89
N ARG A 300 -6.59 10.67 -11.08
CA ARG A 300 -6.70 11.03 -9.65
C ARG A 300 -7.58 10.07 -8.87
N PHE A 301 -7.14 8.83 -8.80
CA PHE A 301 -7.76 7.79 -8.00
C PHE A 301 -7.17 7.77 -6.59
N GLY A 302 -7.99 8.02 -5.57
CA GLY A 302 -7.62 7.99 -4.17
C GLY A 302 -7.59 6.54 -3.67
N THR A 303 -6.41 6.06 -3.27
CA THR A 303 -6.23 4.68 -2.81
C THR A 303 -6.82 4.43 -1.42
N GLY A 304 -7.04 5.50 -0.67
CA GLY A 304 -7.41 5.46 0.74
C GLY A 304 -6.22 5.20 1.67
N ASP A 305 -5.02 4.97 1.15
CA ASP A 305 -3.82 4.79 1.96
C ASP A 305 -3.16 6.14 2.25
N LEU A 306 -2.66 6.31 3.47
CA LEU A 306 -1.98 7.52 3.92
C LEU A 306 -0.49 7.30 3.98
N SER A 307 0.26 8.24 3.41
CA SER A 307 1.71 8.25 3.40
C SER A 307 2.24 9.68 3.34
N TYR A 308 3.55 9.83 3.36
CA TYR A 308 4.27 11.03 2.99
C TYR A 308 5.43 10.65 2.07
N TYR A 309 5.99 11.61 1.35
CA TYR A 309 7.07 11.35 0.41
C TYR A 309 8.27 12.25 0.67
N GLU A 310 9.42 11.84 0.12
CA GLU A 310 10.66 12.59 0.10
C GLU A 310 11.25 12.61 -1.32
N GLU A 311 11.88 13.74 -1.65
CA GLU A 311 12.50 13.99 -2.95
C GLU A 311 14.04 13.93 -2.90
N GLU A 312 14.61 13.72 -1.71
CA GLU A 312 16.05 13.61 -1.57
C GLU A 312 16.61 12.47 -2.43
N PRO A 313 17.75 12.67 -3.11
CA PRO A 313 18.38 11.64 -3.93
C PRO A 313 18.61 10.34 -3.15
N CYS A 314 18.29 9.21 -3.76
CA CYS A 314 18.58 7.91 -3.18
C CYS A 314 19.96 7.42 -3.62
N PRO A 315 20.80 6.88 -2.70
CA PRO A 315 22.12 6.32 -3.06
C PRO A 315 22.05 5.19 -4.10
N CYS A 316 20.89 4.55 -4.30
CA CYS A 316 20.70 3.55 -5.34
C CYS A 316 20.77 4.10 -6.78
N GLY A 317 20.81 5.43 -6.96
CA GLY A 317 20.87 6.10 -8.26
C GLY A 317 19.53 6.40 -8.93
N ARG A 318 18.41 5.88 -8.39
CA ARG A 318 17.06 6.20 -8.91
C ARG A 318 16.64 7.59 -8.51
N THR A 319 15.99 8.27 -9.41
CA THR A 319 15.65 9.70 -9.29
C THR A 319 14.20 9.98 -8.90
N SER A 320 13.32 8.97 -8.94
CA SER A 320 11.93 9.15 -8.52
C SER A 320 11.83 9.40 -7.01
N PRO A 321 10.89 10.25 -6.56
CA PRO A 321 10.55 10.40 -5.15
C PRO A 321 10.21 9.06 -4.49
N ARG A 322 10.19 9.05 -3.16
CA ARG A 322 9.92 7.84 -2.38
C ARG A 322 8.78 8.07 -1.40
N LEU A 323 7.78 7.19 -1.41
CA LEU A 323 6.87 7.05 -0.28
C LEU A 323 7.63 6.47 0.90
N MET A 324 7.56 7.13 2.06
CA MET A 324 8.40 6.76 3.20
C MET A 324 7.78 5.68 4.07
N LYS A 325 6.55 5.85 4.47
CA LYS A 325 5.86 4.94 5.39
C LYS A 325 4.35 5.03 5.18
N LEU A 326 3.69 3.89 5.09
CA LEU A 326 2.24 3.86 5.24
C LEU A 326 1.89 4.12 6.71
N VAL A 327 1.07 5.14 6.97
CA VAL A 327 0.73 5.58 8.33
C VAL A 327 -0.70 5.23 8.72
N GLY A 328 -1.49 4.72 7.79
CA GLY A 328 -2.87 4.30 8.01
C GLY A 328 -3.73 4.44 6.75
N ARG A 329 -5.02 4.49 6.95
CA ARG A 329 -6.01 4.69 5.88
C ARG A 329 -6.88 5.91 6.17
N VAL A 330 -7.37 6.55 5.10
CA VAL A 330 -8.25 7.74 5.18
C VAL A 330 -9.51 7.45 6.00
N ASP A 331 -10.11 6.27 5.81
CA ASP A 331 -11.30 5.81 6.54
C ASP A 331 -11.06 5.45 8.02
N GLN A 332 -9.79 5.40 8.44
CA GLN A 332 -9.36 5.10 9.81
C GLN A 332 -8.76 6.32 10.52
N VAL A 333 -8.75 7.46 9.85
CA VAL A 333 -8.19 8.70 10.38
C VAL A 333 -9.29 9.59 10.87
N THR A 334 -9.07 10.21 12.01
CA THR A 334 -10.03 11.14 12.60
C THR A 334 -9.34 12.48 12.87
N LYS A 335 -9.96 13.57 12.44
CA LYS A 335 -9.49 14.93 12.74
C LYS A 335 -10.03 15.37 14.09
N VAL A 336 -9.13 15.69 15.00
CA VAL A 336 -9.46 16.16 16.35
C VAL A 336 -8.79 17.50 16.59
N ARG A 337 -9.57 18.54 16.88
CA ARG A 337 -9.07 19.91 17.13
C ARG A 337 -8.10 20.39 16.03
N GLY A 338 -8.40 20.09 14.75
CA GLY A 338 -7.59 20.48 13.61
C GLY A 338 -6.37 19.59 13.31
N MET A 339 -6.10 18.57 14.13
CA MET A 339 -5.00 17.61 13.94
C MET A 339 -5.55 16.26 13.52
N PHE A 340 -4.91 15.63 12.53
CA PHE A 340 -5.23 14.26 12.15
C PHE A 340 -4.61 13.27 13.13
N ILE A 341 -5.41 12.32 13.61
CA ILE A 341 -4.95 11.18 14.40
C ILE A 341 -4.96 9.95 13.51
N HIS A 342 -3.84 9.24 13.48
CA HIS A 342 -3.64 8.03 12.68
C HIS A 342 -3.55 6.79 13.58
N PRO A 343 -4.07 5.63 13.14
CA PRO A 343 -3.95 4.38 13.89
C PRO A 343 -2.52 4.03 14.29
N SER A 344 -1.55 4.30 13.43
CA SER A 344 -0.13 4.07 13.70
C SER A 344 0.41 4.87 14.89
N GLN A 345 -0.15 6.05 15.17
CA GLN A 345 0.22 6.84 16.34
C GLN A 345 -0.32 6.21 17.64
N VAL A 346 -1.52 5.62 17.59
CA VAL A 346 -2.07 4.86 18.71
C VAL A 346 -1.21 3.63 19.00
N GLU A 347 -0.80 2.90 17.94
CA GLU A 347 0.12 1.77 18.05
C GLU A 347 1.49 2.17 18.62
N GLU A 348 2.03 3.32 18.22
CA GLU A 348 3.29 3.84 18.79
C GLU A 348 3.18 4.11 20.27
N VAL A 349 2.03 4.62 20.73
CA VAL A 349 1.78 4.82 22.17
C VAL A 349 1.71 3.47 22.88
N ILE A 350 0.99 2.48 22.33
CA ILE A 350 0.87 1.13 22.91
C ILE A 350 2.25 0.48 23.04
N ALA A 351 3.04 0.52 21.96
CA ALA A 351 4.36 -0.12 21.91
C ALA A 351 5.37 0.46 22.93
N ALA A 352 5.15 1.68 23.42
CA ALA A 352 6.01 2.31 24.41
C ALA A 352 5.79 1.80 25.85
N PHE A 353 4.71 1.03 26.10
CA PHE A 353 4.33 0.58 27.44
C PHE A 353 4.01 -0.93 27.44
N PRO A 354 4.93 -1.78 27.89
CA PRO A 354 4.72 -3.23 27.91
C PRO A 354 3.57 -3.68 28.84
N GLU A 355 3.09 -2.80 29.73
CA GLU A 355 1.93 -3.03 30.58
C GLU A 355 0.61 -2.98 29.82
N ILE A 356 0.58 -2.37 28.63
CA ILE A 356 -0.64 -2.20 27.81
C ILE A 356 -0.83 -3.42 26.93
N GLN A 357 -1.97 -4.08 27.06
CA GLN A 357 -2.39 -5.14 26.15
C GLN A 357 -2.93 -4.57 24.84
N THR A 358 -3.79 -3.56 24.93
CA THR A 358 -4.35 -2.83 23.79
C THR A 358 -4.87 -1.47 24.24
N ALA A 359 -5.07 -0.56 23.26
CA ALA A 359 -5.74 0.71 23.50
C ALA A 359 -6.54 1.16 22.29
N GLN A 360 -7.52 2.02 22.52
CA GLN A 360 -8.35 2.65 21.51
C GLN A 360 -8.51 4.14 21.81
N ALA A 361 -8.28 4.97 20.82
CA ALA A 361 -8.55 6.40 20.90
C ALA A 361 -10.02 6.65 20.52
N VAL A 362 -10.81 7.14 21.46
CA VAL A 362 -12.22 7.47 21.27
C VAL A 362 -12.37 8.98 21.14
N VAL A 363 -13.05 9.41 20.08
CA VAL A 363 -13.32 10.82 19.82
C VAL A 363 -14.81 11.09 19.97
N GLU A 364 -15.15 12.00 20.87
CA GLU A 364 -16.51 12.43 21.15
C GLU A 364 -16.63 13.94 21.02
N ARG A 365 -17.84 14.45 21.03
CA ARG A 365 -18.12 15.87 21.07
C ARG A 365 -18.82 16.21 22.38
N GLU A 366 -18.22 17.09 23.17
CA GLU A 366 -18.77 17.55 24.42
C GLU A 366 -18.79 19.09 24.43
N GLN A 367 -19.96 19.70 24.60
CA GLN A 367 -20.14 21.15 24.58
C GLN A 367 -19.46 21.84 23.36
N ASP A 368 -19.71 21.32 22.15
CA ASP A 368 -19.14 21.79 20.87
C ASP A 368 -17.61 21.69 20.75
N ARG A 369 -16.95 20.90 21.60
CA ARG A 369 -15.52 20.67 21.55
C ARG A 369 -15.22 19.18 21.39
N ASP A 370 -14.22 18.89 20.58
CA ASP A 370 -13.73 17.52 20.46
C ASP A 370 -13.06 17.08 21.76
N LYS A 371 -13.49 15.95 22.29
CA LYS A 371 -12.90 15.25 23.40
C LYS A 371 -12.21 13.99 22.91
N LEU A 372 -10.95 13.84 23.25
CA LEU A 372 -10.15 12.67 22.94
C LEU A 372 -9.88 11.88 24.22
N THR A 373 -10.30 10.63 24.22
CA THR A 373 -10.08 9.70 25.34
C THR A 373 -9.32 8.46 24.86
N PHE A 374 -8.23 8.12 25.54
CA PHE A 374 -7.56 6.84 25.35
C PHE A 374 -8.14 5.80 26.31
N CYS A 375 -8.87 4.84 25.78
CA CYS A 375 -9.36 3.66 26.48
C CYS A 375 -8.28 2.59 26.46
N VAL A 376 -7.71 2.27 27.63
CA VAL A 376 -6.52 1.43 27.76
C VAL A 376 -6.84 0.14 28.50
N VAL A 377 -6.53 -1.00 27.88
CA VAL A 377 -6.61 -2.32 28.49
C VAL A 377 -5.22 -2.75 28.95
N LEU A 378 -5.06 -3.05 30.22
CA LEU A 378 -3.81 -3.50 30.79
C LEU A 378 -3.65 -5.02 30.71
N ALA A 379 -2.44 -5.49 30.44
CA ALA A 379 -2.10 -6.92 30.50
C ALA A 379 -2.32 -7.51 31.91
N LYS A 380 -2.14 -6.67 32.96
CA LYS A 380 -2.43 -7.00 34.36
C LYS A 380 -3.05 -5.78 35.06
N PRO A 381 -4.22 -5.90 35.71
CA PRO A 381 -4.88 -4.77 36.38
C PRO A 381 -4.02 -4.09 37.43
N SER A 382 -3.10 -4.81 38.08
CA SER A 382 -2.18 -4.28 39.09
C SER A 382 -1.16 -3.27 38.55
N SER A 383 -0.99 -3.16 37.23
CA SER A 383 -0.03 -2.26 36.57
C SER A 383 -0.56 -0.83 36.39
N GLN A 384 -1.78 -0.53 36.85
CA GLN A 384 -2.41 0.79 36.65
C GLN A 384 -1.73 1.91 37.43
N GLN A 385 -1.13 1.59 38.59
CA GLN A 385 -0.63 2.61 39.53
C GLN A 385 0.56 3.38 38.94
N GLY A 386 0.41 4.69 38.77
CA GLY A 386 1.44 5.58 38.25
C GLY A 386 1.57 5.63 36.72
N LEU A 387 0.79 4.84 35.97
CA LEU A 387 0.92 4.76 34.50
C LEU A 387 0.23 5.92 33.76
N ALA A 388 -0.80 6.53 34.36
CA ALA A 388 -1.64 7.53 33.67
C ALA A 388 -0.83 8.77 33.19
N SER A 389 0.02 9.35 34.07
CA SER A 389 0.81 10.54 33.73
C SER A 389 1.86 10.29 32.62
N PRO A 390 2.71 9.24 32.71
CA PRO A 390 3.63 8.90 31.62
C PRO A 390 2.91 8.63 30.30
N LEU A 391 1.75 7.98 30.34
CA LEU A 391 0.95 7.69 29.16
C LEU A 391 0.39 8.97 28.54
N GLN A 392 -0.14 9.91 29.34
CA GLN A 392 -0.59 11.22 28.84
C GLN A 392 0.55 12.02 28.19
N GLU A 393 1.76 11.98 28.77
CA GLU A 393 2.94 12.63 28.20
C GLU A 393 3.33 12.00 26.86
N LYS A 394 3.35 10.67 26.77
CA LYS A 394 3.64 9.97 25.50
C LYS A 394 2.57 10.26 24.43
N ILE A 395 1.28 10.20 24.80
CA ILE A 395 0.17 10.56 23.91
C ILE A 395 0.38 11.98 23.36
N ARG A 396 0.66 12.95 24.26
CA ARG A 396 0.90 14.32 23.84
C ARG A 396 2.13 14.47 22.93
N ALA A 397 3.18 13.71 23.18
CA ALA A 397 4.40 13.74 22.38
C ALA A 397 4.15 13.20 20.96
N VAL A 398 3.37 12.11 20.83
CA VAL A 398 3.10 11.42 19.56
C VAL A 398 1.98 12.11 18.76
N LEU A 399 0.83 12.37 19.40
CA LEU A 399 -0.35 12.92 18.71
C LEU A 399 -0.36 14.44 18.64
N LYS A 400 0.51 15.13 19.39
CA LYS A 400 0.51 16.59 19.61
C LYS A 400 -0.81 17.13 20.18
N LEU A 401 -1.63 16.24 20.76
CA LEU A 401 -2.91 16.51 21.40
C LEU A 401 -2.91 16.05 22.85
N ARG A 402 -3.73 16.72 23.67
CA ARG A 402 -4.05 16.22 25.01
C ARG A 402 -5.23 15.25 24.91
N ALA A 403 -5.11 14.12 25.58
CA ALA A 403 -6.18 13.14 25.73
C ALA A 403 -6.38 12.78 27.19
N ASP A 404 -7.61 12.45 27.54
CA ASP A 404 -7.92 11.77 28.79
C ASP A 404 -7.51 10.30 28.70
N VAL A 405 -7.13 9.68 29.79
CA VAL A 405 -6.77 8.26 29.86
C VAL A 405 -7.75 7.56 30.77
N THR A 406 -8.41 6.53 30.28
CA THR A 406 -9.33 5.69 31.01
C THR A 406 -8.89 4.24 30.89
N PHE A 407 -8.72 3.56 32.03
CA PHE A 407 -8.44 2.14 32.06
C PHE A 407 -9.75 1.36 32.03
N VAL A 408 -9.87 0.46 31.09
CA VAL A 408 -11.09 -0.29 30.78
C VAL A 408 -10.81 -1.79 30.69
N SER A 409 -11.86 -2.61 30.70
CA SER A 409 -11.72 -4.04 30.39
C SER A 409 -11.72 -4.27 28.87
N ALA A 410 -11.24 -5.41 28.43
CA ALA A 410 -11.24 -5.74 27.00
C ALA A 410 -12.66 -5.80 26.41
N SER A 411 -13.68 -6.10 27.24
CA SER A 411 -15.09 -6.08 26.83
C SER A 411 -15.66 -4.69 26.58
N ASP A 412 -15.02 -3.65 27.08
CA ASP A 412 -15.47 -2.26 26.95
C ASP A 412 -14.94 -1.58 25.69
N ILE A 413 -13.98 -2.20 25.00
CA ILE A 413 -13.48 -1.74 23.69
C ILE A 413 -14.55 -2.04 22.65
N GLN A 414 -15.04 -0.99 22.00
CA GLN A 414 -16.01 -1.10 20.92
C GLN A 414 -15.25 -1.26 19.60
N GLU A 415 -15.79 -2.05 18.64
CA GLU A 415 -15.15 -2.27 17.35
C GLU A 415 -13.64 -2.50 17.51
N ALA A 416 -13.27 -3.58 18.22
CA ALA A 416 -11.90 -3.85 18.69
C ALA A 416 -10.82 -3.87 17.58
N GLU A 417 -11.23 -4.03 16.32
CA GLU A 417 -10.39 -3.93 15.13
C GLU A 417 -10.00 -2.48 14.81
N LYS A 418 -10.72 -1.49 15.33
CA LYS A 418 -10.44 -0.07 15.10
C LYS A 418 -9.58 0.51 16.23
N ARG A 419 -8.45 1.10 15.87
CA ARG A 419 -7.60 1.85 16.83
C ARG A 419 -8.14 3.23 17.16
N ILE A 420 -8.98 3.77 16.30
CA ILE A 420 -9.66 5.07 16.51
C ILE A 420 -11.14 4.85 16.30
N LEU A 421 -11.95 5.29 17.25
CA LEU A 421 -13.41 5.24 17.20
C LEU A 421 -13.93 6.68 17.27
N ASP A 422 -14.56 7.13 16.20
CA ASP A 422 -15.18 8.45 16.13
C ASP A 422 -16.69 8.32 16.40
N LEU A 423 -17.11 8.80 17.55
CA LEU A 423 -18.52 8.76 18.02
C LEU A 423 -19.23 10.11 17.84
N ARG A 424 -18.60 11.08 17.19
CA ARG A 424 -19.20 12.39 16.98
C ARG A 424 -20.40 12.27 16.05
N LYS A 425 -21.51 12.87 16.46
CA LYS A 425 -22.69 13.04 15.60
C LYS A 425 -22.60 14.42 14.96
N TRP A 426 -22.73 14.46 13.66
CA TRP A 426 -22.83 15.66 12.86
C TRP A 426 -24.32 15.85 12.52
N ASP A 427 -24.95 16.85 13.11
CA ASP A 427 -26.35 17.23 12.80
C ASP A 427 -26.42 17.95 11.45
#